data_d99882d36351fc8c7ac87e62f2d8256c
#
_entry.id   d99882d36351fc8c7ac87e62f2d8256c
#
_cell.length_a   1.000
_cell.length_b   1.000
_cell.length_c   1.000
_cell.angle_alpha   90.00
_cell.angle_beta   90.00
_cell.angle_gamma   90.00
#
_symmetry.space_group_name_H-M   'P 1'
#
loop_
_entity.id
_entity.type
_entity.pdbx_description
1 polymer ?
#
loop_
_entity_poly.entity_id
_entity_poly.type
_entity_poly.pdbx_seq_one_letter_code
_entity_poly.pdbx_strand_id
1 'polypeptide(L)'
;SLVNGQMSYMTESFASMGTNQISVNVTNLSTRSVSVDEMYEFYEDNRDLFAQMTPNVTVSTTVKNGTESSTSTTVSGVSEEYLEMKDMELEAGRFIQYSDIVSRQKVCVVGYYVAWDLYGGVDKALDQTIKIGGNAFRIIGVVSRQDDDELESGGSDDFVWMPYSCAAKMTRNANISSYTFA
;
A
#
# COMPACT_ATOMS: atom_id res chain seq x y z
N SER A 1 25.71 -1.57 -16.00
CA SER A 1 24.78 -0.44 -15.86
C SER A 1 24.71 0.01 -14.39
N LEU A 2 24.28 1.24 -14.18
CA LEU A 2 24.10 1.82 -12.84
C LEU A 2 23.13 0.98 -11.99
N VAL A 3 22.12 0.41 -12.60
CA VAL A 3 21.11 -0.42 -11.96
C VAL A 3 21.72 -1.72 -11.42
N ASN A 4 22.57 -2.36 -12.20
CA ASN A 4 23.25 -3.60 -11.77
C ASN A 4 24.20 -3.37 -10.59
N GLY A 5 24.88 -2.21 -10.55
CA GLY A 5 25.75 -1.84 -9.42
C GLY A 5 24.97 -1.60 -8.13
N GLN A 6 23.76 -1.07 -8.24
CA GLN A 6 22.90 -0.81 -7.07
C GLN A 6 22.20 -2.05 -6.57
N MET A 7 21.89 -3.00 -7.45
CA MET A 7 21.30 -4.27 -7.06
C MET A 7 22.16 -5.07 -6.07
N SER A 8 23.48 -4.85 -6.06
CA SER A 8 24.38 -5.49 -5.10
C SER A 8 24.15 -5.03 -3.65
N TYR A 9 23.40 -3.94 -3.45
CA TYR A 9 23.05 -3.42 -2.12
C TYR A 9 21.65 -3.85 -1.66
N MET A 10 20.95 -4.62 -2.45
CA MET A 10 19.67 -5.20 -2.05
C MET A 10 19.90 -6.28 -1.02
N THR A 11 19.11 -6.25 0.05
CA THR A 11 19.10 -7.34 1.02
C THR A 11 18.46 -8.55 0.35
N GLU A 12 19.19 -9.65 0.27
CA GLU A 12 18.69 -10.90 -0.28
C GLU A 12 17.66 -11.54 0.66
N SER A 13 16.52 -10.93 0.74
CA SER A 13 15.40 -11.48 1.49
C SER A 13 14.25 -11.74 0.53
N PHE A 14 14.36 -12.81 -0.23
CA PHE A 14 13.31 -13.26 -1.13
C PHE A 14 12.38 -14.19 -0.37
N ALA A 15 11.24 -13.65 0.06
CA ALA A 15 10.16 -14.46 0.62
C ALA A 15 9.08 -14.61 -0.43
N SER A 16 8.77 -15.85 -0.81
CA SER A 16 7.63 -16.14 -1.68
C SER A 16 6.33 -15.83 -0.94
N MET A 17 5.58 -14.83 -1.41
CA MET A 17 4.28 -14.45 -0.87
C MET A 17 3.20 -14.97 -1.81
N GLY A 18 2.74 -16.20 -1.58
CA GLY A 18 1.80 -16.87 -2.46
C GLY A 18 2.46 -17.35 -3.75
N THR A 19 1.67 -17.77 -4.72
CA THR A 19 2.16 -18.20 -6.02
C THR A 19 2.56 -16.99 -6.86
N ASN A 20 3.82 -16.86 -7.21
CA ASN A 20 4.35 -15.87 -8.16
C ASN A 20 4.58 -14.46 -7.62
N GLN A 21 4.70 -14.27 -6.32
CA GLN A 21 5.07 -12.98 -5.74
C GLN A 21 6.40 -13.06 -5.00
N ILE A 22 7.23 -12.04 -5.18
CA ILE A 22 8.54 -11.92 -4.54
C ILE A 22 8.61 -10.59 -3.82
N SER A 23 8.90 -10.64 -2.52
CA SER A 23 9.19 -9.44 -1.74
C SER A 23 10.69 -9.16 -1.75
N VAL A 24 11.04 -7.92 -2.06
CA VAL A 24 12.42 -7.45 -2.09
C VAL A 24 12.58 -6.32 -1.07
N ASN A 25 13.51 -6.50 -0.16
CA ASN A 25 13.90 -5.45 0.78
C ASN A 25 15.24 -4.85 0.36
N VAL A 26 15.28 -3.53 0.32
CA VAL A 26 16.47 -2.76 -0.07
C VAL A 26 17.06 -2.12 1.17
N THR A 27 18.36 -2.32 1.39
CA THR A 27 19.09 -1.63 2.45
C THR A 27 19.62 -0.30 1.90
N ASN A 28 19.04 0.79 2.40
CA ASN A 28 19.49 2.14 2.03
C ASN A 28 20.57 2.60 2.98
N LEU A 29 21.79 2.71 2.47
CA LEU A 29 22.94 3.19 3.21
C LEU A 29 23.06 4.72 3.09
N SER A 30 23.67 5.36 4.08
CA SER A 30 23.87 6.81 4.08
C SER A 30 24.66 7.32 2.86
N THR A 31 25.49 6.47 2.28
CA THR A 31 26.33 6.79 1.12
C THR A 31 25.72 6.33 -0.21
N ARG A 32 24.78 5.38 -0.16
CA ARG A 32 24.11 4.85 -1.35
C ARG A 32 22.69 4.41 -1.00
N SER A 33 21.75 4.84 -1.80
CA SER A 33 20.34 4.44 -1.68
C SER A 33 19.78 4.15 -3.06
N VAL A 34 18.76 3.28 -3.10
CA VAL A 34 18.00 3.00 -4.31
C VAL A 34 16.71 3.79 -4.25
N SER A 35 16.49 4.65 -5.23
CA SER A 35 15.26 5.44 -5.32
C SER A 35 14.11 4.61 -5.92
N VAL A 36 12.88 5.10 -5.74
CA VAL A 36 11.69 4.50 -6.38
C VAL A 36 11.84 4.50 -7.90
N ASP A 37 12.34 5.61 -8.47
CA ASP A 37 12.54 5.73 -9.91
C ASP A 37 13.51 4.69 -10.45
N GLU A 38 14.59 4.42 -9.73
CA GLU A 38 15.56 3.39 -10.09
C GLU A 38 14.95 1.98 -10.02
N MET A 39 14.06 1.73 -9.04
CA MET A 39 13.37 0.45 -8.95
C MET A 39 12.38 0.27 -10.10
N TYR A 40 11.69 1.33 -10.51
CA TYR A 40 10.82 1.29 -11.68
C TYR A 40 11.62 1.09 -12.98
N GLU A 41 12.78 1.71 -13.10
CA GLU A 41 13.69 1.50 -14.22
C GLU A 41 14.14 0.03 -14.28
N PHE A 42 14.52 -0.55 -13.14
CA PHE A 42 14.85 -1.96 -13.05
C PHE A 42 13.67 -2.85 -13.47
N TYR A 43 12.48 -2.55 -13.02
CA TYR A 43 11.25 -3.26 -13.39
C TYR A 43 10.99 -3.18 -14.89
N GLU A 44 11.10 -1.98 -15.49
CA GLU A 44 10.91 -1.81 -16.93
C GLU A 44 11.94 -2.58 -17.76
N ASP A 45 13.19 -2.63 -17.29
CA ASP A 45 14.26 -3.38 -17.96
C ASP A 45 14.08 -4.91 -17.84
N ASN A 46 13.24 -5.38 -16.95
CA ASN A 46 13.02 -6.80 -16.66
C ASN A 46 11.55 -7.20 -16.80
N ARG A 47 10.81 -6.56 -17.70
CA ARG A 47 9.39 -6.86 -17.97
C ARG A 47 9.16 -8.29 -18.49
N ASP A 48 10.19 -8.93 -19.00
CA ASP A 48 10.17 -10.35 -19.37
C ASP A 48 10.11 -11.30 -18.16
N LEU A 49 10.58 -10.83 -16.99
CA LEU A 49 10.58 -11.60 -15.75
C LEU A 49 9.41 -11.22 -14.82
N PHE A 50 9.00 -9.95 -14.84
CA PHE A 50 8.00 -9.42 -13.93
C PHE A 50 6.89 -8.70 -14.67
N ALA A 51 5.67 -9.12 -14.45
CA ALA A 51 4.48 -8.47 -15.01
C ALA A 51 4.05 -7.25 -14.21
N GLN A 52 4.32 -7.24 -12.90
CA GLN A 52 3.86 -6.20 -11.98
C GLN A 52 4.90 -5.91 -10.91
N MET A 53 4.90 -4.68 -10.41
CA MET A 53 5.73 -4.26 -9.27
C MET A 53 5.00 -3.19 -8.46
N THR A 54 5.09 -3.28 -7.15
CA THR A 54 4.58 -2.24 -6.26
C THR A 54 5.59 -1.92 -5.16
N PRO A 55 5.87 -0.62 -4.92
CA PRO A 55 6.47 -0.22 -3.66
C PRO A 55 5.50 -0.48 -2.50
N ASN A 56 6.04 -0.78 -1.32
CA ASN A 56 5.26 -0.93 -0.10
C ASN A 56 5.82 -0.01 0.98
N VAL A 57 4.99 0.85 1.50
CA VAL A 57 5.37 1.76 2.60
C VAL A 57 4.43 1.51 3.77
N THR A 58 4.95 0.99 4.87
CA THR A 58 4.16 0.81 6.09
C THR A 58 4.15 2.10 6.89
N VAL A 59 2.95 2.53 7.30
CA VAL A 59 2.77 3.72 8.13
C VAL A 59 2.25 3.29 9.49
N SER A 60 3.05 3.50 10.54
CA SER A 60 2.64 3.20 11.92
C SER A 60 1.85 4.39 12.47
N THR A 61 0.53 4.27 12.48
CA THR A 61 -0.35 5.36 12.89
C THR A 61 -1.73 4.85 13.27
N THR A 62 -2.56 5.76 13.76
CA THR A 62 -3.95 5.50 14.12
C THR A 62 -4.87 6.07 13.04
N VAL A 63 -5.93 5.36 12.72
CA VAL A 63 -6.99 5.84 11.84
C VAL A 63 -8.21 6.24 12.67
N LYS A 64 -8.88 7.33 12.26
CA LYS A 64 -10.01 7.91 13.03
C LYS A 64 -11.15 8.34 12.13
N ASN A 65 -12.36 8.09 12.63
CA ASN A 65 -13.59 8.71 12.14
C ASN A 65 -14.21 9.50 13.30
N GLY A 66 -13.96 10.80 13.35
CA GLY A 66 -14.40 11.63 14.47
C GLY A 66 -13.79 11.17 15.80
N THR A 67 -14.64 10.74 16.74
CA THR A 67 -14.21 10.21 18.04
C THR A 67 -13.89 8.71 18.02
N GLU A 68 -14.30 8.00 16.97
CA GLU A 68 -14.02 6.60 16.76
C GLU A 68 -12.60 6.43 16.22
N SER A 69 -11.84 5.50 16.76
CA SER A 69 -10.46 5.26 16.34
C SER A 69 -10.12 3.78 16.29
N SER A 70 -9.12 3.43 15.47
CA SER A 70 -8.57 2.09 15.39
C SER A 70 -7.04 2.17 15.45
N THR A 71 -6.45 1.39 16.34
CA THR A 71 -4.99 1.22 16.46
C THR A 71 -4.51 -0.10 15.87
N SER A 72 -5.42 -1.01 15.54
CA SER A 72 -5.12 -2.32 14.97
C SER A 72 -5.00 -2.30 13.45
N THR A 73 -5.47 -1.25 12.80
CA THR A 73 -5.52 -1.13 11.34
C THR A 73 -4.11 -1.00 10.76
N THR A 74 -3.79 -1.87 9.79
CA THR A 74 -2.55 -1.78 9.03
C THR A 74 -2.69 -0.71 7.96
N VAL A 75 -1.81 0.29 7.96
CA VAL A 75 -1.80 1.37 6.98
C VAL A 75 -0.59 1.22 6.08
N SER A 76 -0.82 1.16 4.77
CA SER A 76 0.24 0.96 3.78
C SER A 76 0.06 1.86 2.57
N GLY A 77 1.20 2.35 2.05
CA GLY A 77 1.26 3.00 0.75
C GLY A 77 1.58 1.98 -0.33
N VAL A 78 0.82 2.01 -1.41
CA VAL A 78 0.89 1.02 -2.49
C VAL A 78 0.74 1.69 -3.86
N SER A 79 1.00 0.92 -4.93
CA SER A 79 0.77 1.38 -6.30
C SER A 79 -0.61 0.95 -6.80
N GLU A 80 -0.96 1.42 -8.00
CA GLU A 80 -2.22 1.09 -8.68
C GLU A 80 -2.35 -0.39 -9.04
N GLU A 81 -1.25 -1.13 -9.05
CA GLU A 81 -1.24 -2.55 -9.38
C GLU A 81 -1.52 -3.47 -8.17
N TYR A 82 -1.53 -2.92 -6.97
CA TYR A 82 -1.55 -3.72 -5.75
C TYR A 82 -2.79 -4.59 -5.58
N LEU A 83 -3.97 -4.07 -5.93
CA LEU A 83 -5.23 -4.80 -5.82
C LEU A 83 -5.21 -6.08 -6.66
N GLU A 84 -4.77 -5.96 -7.90
CA GLU A 84 -4.63 -7.08 -8.83
C GLU A 84 -3.57 -8.06 -8.37
N MET A 85 -2.42 -7.57 -7.90
CA MET A 85 -1.34 -8.41 -7.36
C MET A 85 -1.80 -9.26 -6.17
N LYS A 86 -2.70 -8.72 -5.34
CA LYS A 86 -3.28 -9.42 -4.19
C LYS A 86 -4.45 -10.33 -4.56
N ASP A 87 -4.87 -10.31 -5.82
CA ASP A 87 -6.05 -11.05 -6.28
C ASP A 87 -7.30 -10.71 -5.47
N MET A 88 -7.47 -9.43 -5.20
CA MET A 88 -8.60 -8.89 -4.44
C MET A 88 -9.53 -8.09 -5.34
N GLU A 89 -10.76 -7.92 -4.91
CA GLU A 89 -11.78 -7.16 -5.64
C GLU A 89 -12.34 -6.04 -4.78
N LEU A 90 -12.90 -5.01 -5.43
CA LEU A 90 -13.60 -3.93 -4.75
C LEU A 90 -15.05 -4.31 -4.52
N GLU A 91 -15.53 -4.05 -3.31
CA GLU A 91 -16.96 -4.11 -2.98
C GLU A 91 -17.69 -2.87 -3.51
N ALA A 92 -17.03 -1.72 -3.45
CA ALA A 92 -17.59 -0.45 -3.91
C ALA A 92 -16.48 0.53 -4.25
N GLY A 93 -16.81 1.51 -5.10
CA GLY A 93 -15.90 2.60 -5.45
C GLY A 93 -14.85 2.22 -6.49
N ARG A 94 -13.69 2.89 -6.41
CA ARG A 94 -12.56 2.67 -7.31
C ARG A 94 -11.26 2.47 -6.53
N PHE A 95 -10.27 1.90 -7.19
CA PHE A 95 -8.94 1.75 -6.61
C PHE A 95 -8.06 2.98 -6.90
N ILE A 96 -6.91 3.04 -6.22
CA ILE A 96 -5.87 4.04 -6.44
C ILE A 96 -5.40 3.96 -7.90
N GLN A 97 -5.32 5.11 -8.55
CA GLN A 97 -4.82 5.23 -9.92
C GLN A 97 -3.44 5.87 -9.93
N TYR A 98 -2.72 5.68 -11.02
CA TYR A 98 -1.39 6.29 -11.20
C TYR A 98 -1.42 7.82 -11.03
N SER A 99 -2.47 8.48 -11.50
CA SER A 99 -2.66 9.91 -11.33
C SER A 99 -2.76 10.34 -9.87
N ASP A 100 -3.36 9.52 -9.02
CA ASP A 100 -3.44 9.79 -7.58
C ASP A 100 -2.04 9.76 -6.94
N ILE A 101 -1.20 8.84 -7.40
CA ILE A 101 0.18 8.70 -6.91
C ILE A 101 1.03 9.90 -7.31
N VAL A 102 1.01 10.26 -8.58
CA VAL A 102 1.81 11.36 -9.14
C VAL A 102 1.44 12.70 -8.51
N SER A 103 0.15 12.96 -8.34
CA SER A 103 -0.34 14.20 -7.75
C SER A 103 -0.46 14.17 -6.23
N ARG A 104 -0.09 13.07 -5.60
CA ARG A 104 -0.18 12.87 -4.13
C ARG A 104 -1.55 13.18 -3.58
N GLN A 105 -2.58 12.67 -4.25
CA GLN A 105 -3.96 12.86 -3.80
C GLN A 105 -4.18 12.17 -2.45
N LYS A 106 -4.81 12.88 -1.53
CA LYS A 106 -5.16 12.31 -0.22
C LYS A 106 -6.44 11.48 -0.36
N VAL A 107 -6.31 10.36 -1.01
CA VAL A 107 -7.35 9.35 -1.20
C VAL A 107 -6.88 8.02 -0.63
N CYS A 108 -7.82 7.18 -0.22
CA CYS A 108 -7.50 5.86 0.31
C CYS A 108 -8.57 4.84 -0.03
N VAL A 109 -8.16 3.58 0.04
CA VAL A 109 -9.04 2.43 -0.08
C VAL A 109 -8.98 1.68 1.25
N VAL A 110 -10.13 1.32 1.80
CA VAL A 110 -10.21 0.66 3.10
C VAL A 110 -10.65 -0.79 2.96
N GLY A 111 -10.22 -1.62 3.90
CA GLY A 111 -10.70 -2.99 4.03
C GLY A 111 -12.13 -3.03 4.58
N TYR A 112 -12.79 -4.16 4.40
CA TYR A 112 -14.19 -4.33 4.78
C TYR A 112 -14.42 -4.08 6.28
N TYR A 113 -13.50 -4.52 7.14
CA TYR A 113 -13.60 -4.32 8.60
C TYR A 113 -13.59 -2.83 8.97
N VAL A 114 -12.73 -2.02 8.34
CA VAL A 114 -12.64 -0.57 8.62
C VAL A 114 -13.96 0.12 8.24
N ALA A 115 -14.53 -0.23 7.10
CA ALA A 115 -15.81 0.32 6.67
C ALA A 115 -16.93 -0.06 7.65
N TRP A 116 -16.95 -1.28 8.11
CA TRP A 116 -17.95 -1.79 9.05
C TRP A 116 -17.77 -1.19 10.44
N ASP A 117 -16.54 -1.20 10.98
CA ASP A 117 -16.25 -0.78 12.36
C ASP A 117 -16.38 0.74 12.56
N LEU A 118 -15.77 1.53 11.67
CA LEU A 118 -15.71 2.99 11.82
C LEU A 118 -16.92 3.71 11.21
N TYR A 119 -17.62 3.12 10.26
CA TYR A 119 -18.71 3.80 9.53
C TYR A 119 -20.04 3.06 9.60
N GLY A 120 -20.03 1.80 9.99
CA GLY A 120 -21.25 0.99 10.07
C GLY A 120 -21.67 0.35 8.76
N GLY A 121 -20.83 0.37 7.74
CA GLY A 121 -21.11 -0.29 6.47
C GLY A 121 -20.36 0.32 5.28
N VAL A 122 -20.33 -0.42 4.18
CA VAL A 122 -19.61 -0.05 2.95
C VAL A 122 -20.15 1.26 2.35
N ASP A 123 -21.45 1.34 2.17
CA ASP A 123 -22.15 2.53 1.61
C ASP A 123 -22.04 3.76 2.51
N LYS A 124 -21.85 3.56 3.81
CA LYS A 124 -21.65 4.65 4.77
C LYS A 124 -20.21 5.14 4.82
N ALA A 125 -19.25 4.30 4.43
CA ALA A 125 -17.83 4.63 4.41
C ALA A 125 -17.43 5.34 3.11
N LEU A 126 -18.01 4.93 1.98
CA LEU A 126 -17.63 5.45 0.68
C LEU A 126 -17.84 6.97 0.60
N ASP A 127 -16.85 7.66 0.05
CA ASP A 127 -16.80 9.13 -0.08
C ASP A 127 -16.69 9.91 1.24
N GLN A 128 -16.54 9.21 2.36
CA GLN A 128 -16.32 9.85 3.66
C GLN A 128 -14.84 10.20 3.88
N THR A 129 -14.60 11.07 4.84
CA THR A 129 -13.27 11.44 5.26
C THR A 129 -12.82 10.56 6.42
N ILE A 130 -11.59 10.04 6.33
CA ILE A 130 -10.93 9.32 7.41
C ILE A 130 -9.62 10.03 7.75
N LYS A 131 -9.32 10.18 9.03
CA LYS A 131 -8.06 10.77 9.46
C LYS A 131 -7.03 9.67 9.68
N ILE A 132 -5.90 9.80 9.01
CA ILE A 132 -4.78 8.88 9.08
C ILE A 132 -3.57 9.67 9.55
N GLY A 133 -3.11 9.43 10.78
CA GLY A 133 -2.00 10.19 11.36
C GLY A 133 -2.26 11.70 11.41
N GLY A 134 -3.50 12.11 11.64
CA GLY A 134 -3.89 13.53 11.67
C GLY A 134 -4.15 14.15 10.29
N ASN A 135 -3.96 13.42 9.20
CA ASN A 135 -4.23 13.89 7.84
C ASN A 135 -5.57 13.36 7.35
N ALA A 136 -6.36 14.23 6.71
CA ALA A 136 -7.66 13.86 6.16
C ALA A 136 -7.49 13.21 4.78
N PHE A 137 -8.02 11.99 4.64
CA PHE A 137 -8.07 11.25 3.38
C PHE A 137 -9.52 10.98 3.01
N ARG A 138 -9.81 10.96 1.71
CA ARG A 138 -11.13 10.57 1.22
C ARG A 138 -11.14 9.08 0.90
N ILE A 139 -12.16 8.37 1.38
CA ILE A 139 -12.35 6.95 1.06
C ILE A 139 -12.96 6.85 -0.33
N ILE A 140 -12.18 6.33 -1.29
CA ILE A 140 -12.61 6.20 -2.69
C ILE A 140 -13.05 4.80 -3.05
N GLY A 141 -12.73 3.81 -2.23
CA GLY A 141 -13.11 2.43 -2.46
C GLY A 141 -13.07 1.61 -1.19
N VAL A 142 -13.80 0.52 -1.20
CA VAL A 142 -13.82 -0.48 -0.13
C VAL A 142 -13.53 -1.84 -0.76
N VAL A 143 -12.56 -2.57 -0.21
CA VAL A 143 -12.19 -3.90 -0.70
C VAL A 143 -13.19 -4.93 -0.18
N SER A 144 -13.55 -5.90 -1.02
CA SER A 144 -14.44 -6.98 -0.67
C SER A 144 -13.90 -7.79 0.50
N ARG A 145 -14.80 -8.36 1.27
CA ARG A 145 -14.47 -9.21 2.41
C ARG A 145 -13.62 -10.40 1.95
N GLN A 146 -12.51 -10.63 2.66
CA GLN A 146 -11.53 -11.65 2.27
C GLN A 146 -11.89 -13.04 2.78
N ASP A 147 -12.45 -13.11 4.00
CA ASP A 147 -12.83 -14.36 4.63
C ASP A 147 -14.31 -14.33 5.04
N ASP A 148 -14.95 -15.50 5.04
CA ASP A 148 -16.30 -15.68 5.57
C ASP A 148 -16.32 -15.75 7.11
N ASP A 149 -15.13 -15.73 7.72
CA ASP A 149 -14.97 -15.68 9.16
C ASP A 149 -15.45 -14.35 9.76
N GLU A 150 -15.55 -14.32 11.07
CA GLU A 150 -16.01 -13.13 11.79
C GLU A 150 -15.07 -11.94 11.55
N LEU A 151 -15.64 -10.77 11.29
CA LEU A 151 -14.87 -9.54 11.16
C LEU A 151 -14.26 -9.17 12.51
N GLU A 152 -12.95 -9.06 12.57
CA GLU A 152 -12.25 -8.79 13.81
C GLU A 152 -11.13 -7.76 13.67
N SER A 153 -10.85 -7.10 14.78
CA SER A 153 -9.71 -6.19 14.90
C SER A 153 -8.40 -6.95 14.66
N GLY A 154 -7.57 -6.42 13.77
CA GLY A 154 -6.31 -7.05 13.38
C GLY A 154 -6.46 -8.20 12.40
N GLY A 155 -7.67 -8.49 11.92
CA GLY A 155 -7.92 -9.52 10.92
C GLY A 155 -7.55 -9.10 9.51
N SER A 156 -7.83 -9.98 8.55
CA SER A 156 -7.44 -9.80 7.14
C SER A 156 -8.14 -8.64 6.43
N ASP A 157 -9.25 -8.14 6.98
CA ASP A 157 -10.01 -7.01 6.42
C ASP A 157 -9.75 -5.68 7.15
N ASP A 158 -8.82 -5.67 8.11
CA ASP A 158 -8.48 -4.49 8.91
C ASP A 158 -7.26 -3.76 8.35
N PHE A 159 -7.45 -3.03 7.25
CA PHE A 159 -6.38 -2.28 6.59
C PHE A 159 -6.88 -1.02 5.89
N VAL A 160 -5.93 -0.13 5.61
CA VAL A 160 -6.12 1.05 4.77
C VAL A 160 -4.93 1.16 3.82
N TRP A 161 -5.20 1.36 2.55
CA TRP A 161 -4.19 1.57 1.52
C TRP A 161 -4.31 2.98 0.93
N MET A 162 -3.17 3.64 0.77
CA MET A 162 -3.06 4.98 0.18
C MET A 162 -2.00 4.97 -0.93
N PRO A 163 -1.93 6.01 -1.78
CA PRO A 163 -0.81 6.14 -2.71
C PRO A 163 0.53 6.10 -1.96
N TYR A 164 1.48 5.30 -2.47
CA TYR A 164 2.78 5.19 -1.79
C TYR A 164 3.51 6.53 -1.67
N SER A 165 3.23 7.47 -2.58
CA SER A 165 3.79 8.83 -2.52
C SER A 165 3.31 9.61 -1.30
N CYS A 166 2.05 9.41 -0.88
CA CYS A 166 1.51 10.00 0.34
C CYS A 166 2.13 9.37 1.58
N ALA A 167 2.22 8.04 1.59
CA ALA A 167 2.80 7.29 2.71
C ALA A 167 4.28 7.63 2.91
N ALA A 168 5.04 7.73 1.83
CA ALA A 168 6.46 8.12 1.88
C ALA A 168 6.63 9.51 2.49
N LYS A 169 5.77 10.46 2.14
CA LYS A 169 5.78 11.80 2.71
C LYS A 169 5.44 11.78 4.20
N MET A 170 4.48 10.97 4.61
CA MET A 170 4.06 10.84 6.02
C MET A 170 5.17 10.23 6.88
N THR A 171 5.89 9.25 6.36
CA THR A 171 7.01 8.60 7.07
C THR A 171 8.30 9.39 6.99
N ARG A 172 8.34 10.45 6.19
CA ARG A 172 9.53 11.26 5.90
C ARG A 172 10.68 10.43 5.33
N ASN A 173 10.33 9.37 4.64
CA ASN A 173 11.30 8.47 4.03
C ASN A 173 11.28 8.64 2.51
N ALA A 174 12.29 9.32 1.96
CA ALA A 174 12.41 9.56 0.53
C ALA A 174 12.74 8.27 -0.24
N ASN A 175 13.35 7.29 0.44
CA ASN A 175 13.77 6.03 -0.16
C ASN A 175 12.97 4.87 0.42
N ILE A 176 12.12 4.30 -0.42
CA ILE A 176 11.30 3.15 -0.05
C ILE A 176 12.19 1.91 0.01
N SER A 177 12.02 1.10 1.05
CA SER A 177 12.87 -0.07 1.29
C SER A 177 12.21 -1.40 0.94
N SER A 178 10.92 -1.44 0.68
CA SER A 178 10.19 -2.68 0.41
C SER A 178 9.44 -2.61 -0.91
N TYR A 179 9.58 -3.65 -1.72
CA TYR A 179 8.94 -3.77 -3.04
C TYR A 179 8.42 -5.20 -3.22
N THR A 180 7.31 -5.34 -3.91
CA THR A 180 6.75 -6.64 -4.28
C THR A 180 6.70 -6.73 -5.81
N PHE A 181 7.22 -7.83 -6.35
CA PHE A 181 7.19 -8.14 -7.77
C PHE A 181 6.30 -9.36 -8.02
N ALA A 182 5.61 -9.37 -9.14
CA ALA A 182 4.80 -10.49 -9.57
C ALA A 182 5.07 -10.85 -11.05
#